data_4928753163e97b52e80119da9686a7a8
#
_entry.id   4928753163e97b52e80119da9686a7a8
#
_cell.length_a   1.000
_cell.length_b   1.000
_cell.length_c   1.000
_cell.angle_alpha   90.00
_cell.angle_beta   90.00
_cell.angle_gamma   90.00
#
_symmetry.space_group_name_H-M   'P 1'
#
loop_
_entity.id
_entity.type
_entity.pdbx_description
1 polymer ?
#
loop_
_entity_poly.entity_id
_entity_poly.type
_entity_poly.pdbx_seq_one_letter_code
_entity_poly.pdbx_strand_id
1 'polypeptide(L)'
;MVIHIGDLVRLSGKTRHGKNRIREHGDLAEVAHIDGVLNALKKFCVIHKHGDSWRWIDLPEDEHMNWEMVGKNDKFHFDNFQ
;
A
#
# COMPACT_ATOMS: atom_id res chain seq x y z
N MET A 1 -12.60 5.90 -1.49
CA MET A 1 -11.60 5.00 -0.86
C MET A 1 -10.71 5.82 0.06
N VAL A 2 -10.50 5.33 1.26
CA VAL A 2 -9.69 6.04 2.25
C VAL A 2 -8.49 5.16 2.63
N ILE A 3 -7.29 5.70 2.40
CA ILE A 3 -6.04 5.03 2.72
C ILE A 3 -5.34 5.85 3.79
N HIS A 4 -4.86 5.20 4.84
CA HIS A 4 -4.11 5.85 5.92
C HIS A 4 -2.73 5.24 6.06
N ILE A 5 -1.78 6.04 6.51
CA ILE A 5 -0.45 5.55 6.84
C ILE A 5 -0.60 4.49 7.94
N GLY A 6 0.08 3.37 7.78
CA GLY A 6 0.00 2.24 8.69
C GLY A 6 -1.01 1.17 8.30
N ASP A 7 -1.86 1.44 7.29
CA ASP A 7 -2.76 0.41 6.77
C ASP A 7 -1.96 -0.72 6.14
N LEU A 8 -2.47 -1.94 6.29
CA LEU A 8 -1.87 -3.11 5.65
C LEU A 8 -2.59 -3.43 4.36
N VAL A 9 -1.83 -3.70 3.32
CA VAL A 9 -2.36 -4.07 2.02
C VAL A 9 -1.70 -5.36 1.57
N ARG A 10 -2.46 -6.15 0.81
CA ARG A 10 -1.92 -7.32 0.13
C ARG A 10 -1.76 -6.97 -1.34
N LEU A 11 -0.59 -7.27 -1.88
CA LEU A 11 -0.25 -6.97 -3.26
C LEU A 11 -0.33 -8.24 -4.11
N SER A 12 -0.69 -8.07 -5.38
CA SER A 12 -0.59 -9.14 -6.36
C SER A 12 -0.04 -8.56 -7.65
N GLY A 13 0.78 -9.35 -8.36
CA GLY A 13 1.42 -8.87 -9.58
C GLY A 13 0.52 -8.97 -10.78
N LYS A 14 0.45 -7.90 -11.55
CA LYS A 14 -0.27 -7.85 -12.83
C LYS A 14 0.61 -8.29 -13.99
N THR A 15 1.90 -8.00 -13.90
CA THR A 15 2.88 -8.27 -14.94
C THR A 15 3.95 -9.20 -14.38
N ARG A 16 4.82 -9.70 -15.27
CA ARG A 16 5.97 -10.50 -14.85
C ARG A 16 6.82 -9.73 -13.84
N HIS A 17 7.05 -8.44 -14.09
CA HIS A 17 7.81 -7.58 -13.19
C HIS A 17 7.16 -7.52 -11.80
N GLY A 18 5.86 -7.28 -11.75
CA GLY A 18 5.12 -7.25 -10.50
C GLY A 18 5.16 -8.57 -9.77
N LYS A 19 4.98 -9.67 -10.50
CA LYS A 19 5.01 -11.02 -9.91
C LYS A 19 6.38 -11.36 -9.34
N ASN A 20 7.44 -10.96 -10.02
CA ASN A 20 8.81 -11.17 -9.53
C ASN A 20 9.04 -10.41 -8.24
N ARG A 21 8.52 -9.19 -8.15
CA ARG A 21 8.66 -8.37 -6.97
C ARG A 21 7.97 -9.01 -5.75
N ILE A 22 6.77 -9.56 -5.97
CA ILE A 22 6.05 -10.28 -4.91
C ILE A 22 6.85 -11.50 -4.47
N ARG A 23 7.44 -12.22 -5.42
CA ARG A 23 8.24 -13.40 -5.09
C ARG A 23 9.45 -13.04 -4.24
N GLU A 24 10.08 -11.90 -4.52
CA GLU A 24 11.28 -11.47 -3.79
C GLU A 24 10.97 -10.88 -2.42
N HIS A 25 9.87 -10.13 -2.31
CA HIS A 25 9.61 -9.31 -1.13
C HIS A 25 8.34 -9.68 -0.38
N GLY A 26 7.56 -10.63 -0.90
CA GLY A 26 6.28 -11.02 -0.29
C GLY A 26 5.14 -10.13 -0.72
N ASP A 27 3.93 -10.53 -0.35
CA ASP A 27 2.71 -9.86 -0.79
C ASP A 27 2.13 -8.90 0.24
N LEU A 28 2.63 -8.91 1.47
CA LEU A 28 2.10 -8.06 2.53
C LEU A 28 2.95 -6.82 2.69
N ALA A 29 2.30 -5.66 2.72
CA ALA A 29 2.99 -4.38 2.82
C ALA A 29 2.19 -3.40 3.66
N GLU A 30 2.89 -2.39 4.18
CA GLU A 30 2.30 -1.36 5.02
C GLU A 30 2.41 -0.01 4.32
N VAL A 31 1.34 0.77 4.36
CA VAL A 31 1.33 2.11 3.76
C VAL A 31 2.23 3.03 4.58
N ALA A 32 3.23 3.62 3.93
CA ALA A 32 4.22 4.48 4.57
C ALA A 32 4.05 5.96 4.19
N HIS A 33 3.64 6.24 2.97
CA HIS A 33 3.45 7.60 2.48
C HIS A 33 2.27 7.67 1.54
N ILE A 34 1.65 8.85 1.47
CA ILE A 34 0.53 9.09 0.56
C ILE A 34 0.83 10.38 -0.20
N ASP A 35 0.71 10.35 -1.52
CA ASP A 35 0.89 11.52 -2.37
C ASP A 35 -0.44 11.88 -3.00
N GLY A 36 -0.81 13.15 -2.87
CA GLY A 36 -2.06 13.69 -3.37
C GLY A 36 -2.89 14.29 -2.27
N VAL A 37 -4.01 14.90 -2.65
CA VAL A 37 -4.94 15.48 -1.70
C VAL A 37 -6.13 14.53 -1.51
N LEU A 38 -6.94 14.81 -0.50
CA LEU A 38 -8.00 13.91 -0.05
C LEU A 38 -8.89 13.34 -1.16
N ASN A 39 -9.27 14.18 -2.12
CA ASN A 39 -10.15 13.78 -3.22
C ASN A 39 -9.41 13.52 -4.53
N ALA A 40 -8.08 13.54 -4.49
CA ALA A 40 -7.26 13.38 -5.69
C ALA A 40 -5.95 12.68 -5.34
N LEU A 41 -6.06 11.51 -4.71
CA LEU A 41 -4.89 10.69 -4.40
C LEU A 41 -4.25 10.21 -5.70
N LYS A 42 -2.95 10.41 -5.83
CA LYS A 42 -2.21 10.05 -7.04
C LYS A 42 -1.48 8.72 -6.90
N LYS A 43 -0.89 8.50 -5.75
CA LYS A 43 -0.14 7.27 -5.47
C LYS A 43 0.11 7.16 -3.98
N PHE A 44 0.50 5.98 -3.56
CA PHE A 44 0.91 5.76 -2.17
C PHE A 44 2.12 4.84 -2.14
N CYS A 45 2.96 5.03 -1.14
CA CYS A 45 4.16 4.23 -0.97
C CYS A 45 3.91 3.17 0.09
N VAL A 46 4.33 1.94 -0.20
CA VAL A 46 4.23 0.84 0.75
C VAL A 46 5.63 0.30 1.03
N ILE A 47 5.79 -0.26 2.23
CA ILE A 47 6.99 -0.96 2.64
C ILE A 47 6.60 -2.43 2.83
N HIS A 48 7.28 -3.33 2.12
CA HIS A 48 7.05 -4.76 2.25
C HIS A 48 7.41 -5.21 3.67
N LYS A 49 6.57 -6.07 4.25
CA LYS A 49 6.81 -6.56 5.61
C LYS A 49 8.02 -7.47 5.69
N HIS A 50 8.40 -8.09 4.59
CA HIS A 50 9.63 -8.87 4.50
C HIS A 50 10.69 -8.08 3.75
N GLY A 51 11.84 -7.85 4.39
CA GLY A 51 12.98 -7.22 3.74
C GLY A 51 12.94 -5.71 3.60
N ASP A 52 11.92 -5.06 4.13
CA ASP A 52 11.80 -3.60 4.17
C ASP A 52 11.96 -2.89 2.82
N SER A 53 11.73 -3.59 1.72
CA SER A 53 11.72 -2.97 0.40
C SER A 53 10.47 -2.11 0.24
N TRP A 54 10.60 -0.97 -0.40
CA TRP A 54 9.49 -0.05 -0.60
C TRP A 54 9.20 0.15 -2.07
N ARG A 55 7.96 0.57 -2.38
CA ARG A 55 7.59 0.96 -3.74
C ARG A 55 6.38 1.89 -3.72
N TRP A 56 6.25 2.67 -4.79
CA TRP A 56 5.07 3.48 -5.04
C TRP A 56 4.06 2.68 -5.84
N ILE A 57 2.79 2.88 -5.51
CA ILE A 57 1.66 2.27 -6.22
C ILE A 57 0.79 3.38 -6.74
N ASP A 58 0.59 3.42 -8.04
CA ASP A 58 -0.19 4.47 -8.70
C ASP A 58 -1.68 4.24 -8.51
N LEU A 59 -2.41 5.34 -8.41
CA LEU A 59 -3.86 5.33 -8.30
C LEU A 59 -4.47 6.07 -9.49
N PRO A 60 -5.62 5.68 -9.98
CA PRO A 60 -6.45 4.58 -9.48
C PRO A 60 -5.93 3.21 -9.82
N GLU A 61 -4.99 3.09 -10.72
CA GLU A 61 -4.51 1.80 -11.18
C GLU A 61 -3.00 1.84 -11.43
N ASP A 62 -2.31 0.86 -10.89
CA ASP A 62 -0.86 0.70 -11.09
C ASP A 62 -0.61 -0.25 -12.27
N GLU A 63 0.47 0.00 -13.01
CA GLU A 63 0.82 -0.81 -14.18
C GLU A 63 1.20 -2.25 -13.82
N HIS A 64 1.87 -2.44 -12.69
CA HIS A 64 2.47 -3.73 -12.33
C HIS A 64 1.80 -4.44 -11.16
N MET A 65 1.02 -3.73 -10.36
CA MET A 65 0.48 -4.26 -9.13
C MET A 65 -1.01 -4.02 -8.96
N ASN A 66 -1.70 -5.04 -8.43
CA ASN A 66 -2.99 -4.86 -7.79
C ASN A 66 -2.78 -4.85 -6.29
N TRP A 67 -3.73 -4.30 -5.56
CA TRP A 67 -3.65 -4.27 -4.10
C TRP A 67 -5.05 -4.34 -3.51
N GLU A 68 -5.13 -4.83 -2.28
CA GLU A 68 -6.37 -4.81 -1.53
C GLU A 68 -6.07 -4.49 -0.06
N MET A 69 -7.02 -3.82 0.58
CA MET A 69 -6.89 -3.49 1.99
C MET A 69 -7.16 -4.75 2.83
N VAL A 70 -6.21 -5.12 3.69
CA VAL A 70 -6.38 -6.29 4.56
C VAL A 70 -6.33 -5.92 6.04
N GLY A 71 -5.86 -4.74 6.39
CA GLY A 71 -5.87 -4.29 7.78
C GLY A 71 -5.83 -2.79 7.89
N LYS A 72 -6.84 -2.20 8.54
CA LYS A 72 -6.86 -0.75 8.78
C LYS A 72 -6.01 -0.41 9.99
N ASN A 73 -5.38 0.76 9.95
CA ASN A 73 -4.66 1.28 11.09
C ASN A 73 -5.64 1.89 12.08
N ASP A 74 -6.16 1.08 12.97
CA ASP A 74 -7.16 1.52 13.95
C ASP A 74 -6.61 2.47 15.00
N LYS A 75 -5.31 2.49 15.19
CA LYS A 75 -4.68 3.43 16.12
C LYS A 75 -4.98 4.88 15.75
N PHE A 76 -5.08 5.14 14.47
CA PHE A 76 -5.38 6.48 13.98
C PHE A 76 -6.74 6.95 14.44
N HIS A 77 -7.70 6.03 14.51
CA HIS A 77 -9.06 6.36 14.98
C HIS A 77 -9.13 6.51 16.47
N PHE A 78 -8.39 5.72 17.21
CA PHE A 78 -8.34 5.83 18.67
C PHE A 78 -7.85 7.21 19.10
N ASP A 79 -6.82 7.69 18.45
CA ASP A 79 -6.23 8.97 18.81
C ASP A 79 -7.21 10.12 18.63
N ASN A 80 -8.19 9.97 17.76
CA ASN A 80 -9.21 10.98 17.52
C ASN A 80 -10.28 11.02 18.60
N PHE A 81 -10.39 10.01 19.42
CA PHE A 81 -11.40 9.93 20.46
C PHE A 81 -10.87 10.26 21.84
N GLN A 82 -9.61 10.48 21.91
CA GLN A 82 -8.95 10.82 23.16
C GLN A 82 -8.45 12.26 23.09
#